data_41cc6757651cd401e9a0809ae97fe98c
#
_entry.id   41cc6757651cd401e9a0809ae97fe98c
#
_cell.length_a   1.000
_cell.length_b   1.000
_cell.length_c   1.000
_cell.angle_alpha   90.00
_cell.angle_beta   90.00
_cell.angle_gamma   90.00
#
_symmetry.space_group_name_H-M   'P 1'
#
loop_
_entity.id
_entity.type
_entity.pdbx_description
1 polymer ?
#
loop_
_entity_poly.entity_id
_entity_poly.type
_entity_poly.pdbx_seq_one_letter_code
_entity_poly.pdbx_strand_id
1 'polypeptide(L)'
;MDSGSIGSEDWIHRTAVVNGVRLHYVECGNGPLVILLHGFPEFWYAWRYQIPVLAAAGYRVIALDQRGYNVSDKPKGVRHYRLETLLDDVLGIIHHAGEQSAVVVGHDWGGAVAWNFAMRHPQAVEKLIVLNAPHPQRFLEEITTFSQLRKSWYMFLFQLPWLPEMLIRSGDFAGLERTLRIDPVHPGTFDAVTIAHYKQAIAQPGALSAAINYYRALFRLNPVTFKRSITRIDVPTLLIWGEQDRYLGIRLTEELKPWVPKLQLERIPDASHWVQVEVPDQVNALMVNFLRTTGEI
;
A
#
# COMPACT_ATOMS: atom_id res chain seq x y z
N MET A 1 -21.52 -26.79 -7.83
CA MET A 1 -20.07 -26.92 -7.65
C MET A 1 -19.76 -26.09 -6.44
N ASP A 2 -19.33 -26.75 -5.41
CA ASP A 2 -19.16 -26.24 -4.06
C ASP A 2 -18.03 -25.18 -4.09
N SER A 3 -18.38 -23.92 -3.87
CA SER A 3 -17.40 -22.85 -3.65
C SER A 3 -16.87 -23.03 -2.23
N GLY A 4 -15.86 -23.88 -2.07
CA GLY A 4 -15.15 -24.00 -0.81
C GLY A 4 -14.66 -22.61 -0.39
N SER A 5 -15.29 -22.04 0.63
CA SER A 5 -14.81 -20.86 1.29
C SER A 5 -13.38 -21.16 1.80
N ILE A 6 -12.37 -20.57 1.18
CA ILE A 6 -11.01 -20.57 1.72
C ILE A 6 -11.12 -19.81 3.04
N GLY A 7 -11.21 -20.57 4.14
CA GLY A 7 -11.33 -20.02 5.48
C GLY A 7 -10.06 -19.34 5.91
N SER A 8 -10.13 -18.51 6.94
CA SER A 8 -8.97 -17.90 7.61
C SER A 8 -7.94 -18.92 8.14
N GLU A 9 -8.23 -20.22 8.05
CA GLU A 9 -7.37 -21.33 8.48
C GLU A 9 -6.16 -21.55 7.55
N ASP A 10 -6.18 -21.03 6.31
CA ASP A 10 -5.08 -21.19 5.35
C ASP A 10 -4.02 -20.07 5.42
N TRP A 11 -4.19 -19.09 6.30
CA TRP A 11 -3.27 -17.97 6.43
C TRP A 11 -2.15 -18.30 7.40
N ILE A 12 -0.93 -18.42 6.87
CA ILE A 12 0.24 -18.76 7.66
C ILE A 12 0.97 -17.47 8.07
N HIS A 13 0.99 -17.18 9.36
CA HIS A 13 1.78 -16.07 9.90
C HIS A 13 3.25 -16.45 9.98
N ARG A 14 4.11 -15.62 9.37
CA ARG A 14 5.55 -15.84 9.30
C ARG A 14 6.32 -14.57 9.64
N THR A 15 7.62 -14.74 9.84
CA THR A 15 8.56 -13.61 9.99
C THR A 15 9.80 -13.85 9.15
N ALA A 16 10.35 -12.78 8.58
CA ALA A 16 11.61 -12.74 7.90
C ALA A 16 12.53 -11.71 8.54
N VAL A 17 13.82 -11.98 8.59
CA VAL A 17 14.83 -10.97 8.96
C VAL A 17 15.50 -10.48 7.69
N VAL A 18 15.20 -9.24 7.32
CA VAL A 18 15.75 -8.58 6.13
C VAL A 18 16.23 -7.18 6.52
N ASN A 19 17.33 -6.71 5.96
CA ASN A 19 17.90 -5.38 6.26
C ASN A 19 18.04 -5.08 7.75
N GLY A 20 18.35 -6.10 8.57
CA GLY A 20 18.53 -5.97 10.00
C GLY A 20 17.24 -5.70 10.79
N VAL A 21 16.06 -5.92 10.20
CA VAL A 21 14.76 -5.85 10.86
C VAL A 21 13.98 -7.14 10.65
N ARG A 22 13.18 -7.50 11.65
CA ARG A 22 12.22 -8.59 11.56
C ARG A 22 10.91 -8.03 11.02
N LEU A 23 10.48 -8.55 9.88
CA LEU A 23 9.22 -8.22 9.24
C LEU A 23 8.26 -9.40 9.38
N HIS A 24 7.06 -9.13 9.81
CA HIS A 24 5.95 -10.08 9.83
C HIS A 24 5.21 -10.04 8.50
N TYR A 25 4.72 -11.18 8.07
CA TYR A 25 3.84 -11.30 6.91
C TYR A 25 2.88 -12.48 7.05
N VAL A 26 1.83 -12.42 6.28
CA VAL A 26 0.89 -13.52 6.07
C VAL A 26 1.14 -14.12 4.70
N GLU A 27 1.24 -15.45 4.66
CA GLU A 27 1.47 -16.20 3.43
C GLU A 27 0.28 -17.13 3.15
N CYS A 28 -0.13 -17.22 1.88
CA CYS A 28 -1.20 -18.11 1.41
C CYS A 28 -0.96 -18.54 -0.04
N GLY A 29 -1.34 -19.77 -0.37
CA GLY A 29 -1.25 -20.29 -1.74
C GLY A 29 0.14 -20.74 -2.17
N ASN A 30 0.25 -21.13 -3.44
CA ASN A 30 1.47 -21.61 -4.08
C ASN A 30 1.51 -21.11 -5.53
N GLY A 31 2.70 -21.03 -6.14
CA GLY A 31 2.90 -20.58 -7.52
C GLY A 31 3.71 -19.28 -7.61
N PRO A 32 3.58 -18.48 -8.67
CA PRO A 32 4.30 -17.23 -8.82
C PRO A 32 4.03 -16.27 -7.66
N LEU A 33 5.06 -15.54 -7.23
CA LEU A 33 5.01 -14.70 -6.04
C LEU A 33 4.25 -13.39 -6.28
N VAL A 34 3.35 -13.06 -5.37
CA VAL A 34 2.67 -11.76 -5.26
C VAL A 34 2.96 -11.15 -3.90
N ILE A 35 3.53 -9.95 -3.87
CA ILE A 35 3.77 -9.16 -2.65
C ILE A 35 2.69 -8.09 -2.53
N LEU A 36 2.00 -8.05 -1.40
CA LEU A 36 0.97 -7.06 -1.08
C LEU A 36 1.48 -6.07 -0.02
N LEU A 37 1.52 -4.79 -0.36
CA LEU A 37 2.02 -3.69 0.46
C LEU A 37 0.86 -2.77 0.85
N HIS A 38 0.52 -2.73 2.14
CA HIS A 38 -0.57 -1.91 2.69
C HIS A 38 -0.18 -0.44 2.84
N GLY A 39 -1.16 0.43 3.12
CA GLY A 39 -0.99 1.84 3.38
C GLY A 39 -1.03 2.25 4.85
N PHE A 40 -1.26 3.54 5.09
CA PHE A 40 -1.49 4.14 6.40
C PHE A 40 -3.00 4.29 6.66
N PRO A 41 -3.50 3.95 7.82
CA PRO A 41 -2.88 3.30 8.97
C PRO A 41 -3.19 1.79 9.02
N GLU A 42 -2.96 1.13 7.93
CA GLU A 42 -3.32 -0.27 7.70
C GLU A 42 -2.21 -1.24 8.17
N PHE A 43 -2.42 -2.51 7.89
CA PHE A 43 -1.49 -3.63 8.07
C PHE A 43 -1.90 -4.77 7.12
N TRP A 44 -1.25 -5.93 7.14
CA TRP A 44 -1.52 -7.04 6.22
C TRP A 44 -3.03 -7.34 6.05
N TYR A 45 -3.85 -7.12 7.08
CA TYR A 45 -5.29 -7.42 7.10
C TYR A 45 -6.12 -6.56 6.12
N ALA A 46 -5.55 -5.47 5.62
CA ALA A 46 -6.14 -4.68 4.54
C ALA A 46 -6.37 -5.52 3.28
N TRP A 47 -5.60 -6.59 3.11
CA TRP A 47 -5.61 -7.49 1.97
C TRP A 47 -6.43 -8.77 2.18
N ARG A 48 -7.19 -8.88 3.28
CA ARG A 48 -7.94 -10.09 3.66
C ARG A 48 -8.90 -10.63 2.59
N TYR A 49 -9.39 -9.76 1.71
CA TYR A 49 -10.24 -10.15 0.58
C TYR A 49 -9.45 -10.52 -0.68
N GLN A 50 -8.23 -10.01 -0.85
CA GLN A 50 -7.38 -10.28 -2.00
C GLN A 50 -6.57 -11.55 -1.81
N ILE A 51 -6.08 -11.82 -0.61
CA ILE A 51 -5.26 -13.00 -0.29
C ILE A 51 -5.91 -14.30 -0.78
N PRO A 52 -7.13 -14.67 -0.38
CA PRO A 52 -7.73 -15.95 -0.77
C PRO A 52 -8.01 -16.03 -2.28
N VAL A 53 -8.41 -14.94 -2.90
CA VAL A 53 -8.73 -14.92 -4.33
C VAL A 53 -7.48 -15.08 -5.20
N LEU A 54 -6.38 -14.42 -4.84
CA LEU A 54 -5.11 -14.56 -5.54
C LEU A 54 -4.50 -15.95 -5.32
N ALA A 55 -4.60 -16.51 -4.11
CA ALA A 55 -4.18 -17.87 -3.82
C ALA A 55 -4.99 -18.89 -4.63
N ALA A 56 -6.32 -18.75 -4.71
CA ALA A 56 -7.18 -19.58 -5.53
C ALA A 56 -6.92 -19.43 -7.04
N ALA A 57 -6.39 -18.26 -7.46
CA ALA A 57 -5.96 -18.02 -8.84
C ALA A 57 -4.59 -18.65 -9.18
N GLY A 58 -3.95 -19.33 -8.22
CA GLY A 58 -2.69 -20.06 -8.41
C GLY A 58 -1.43 -19.25 -8.10
N TYR A 59 -1.53 -18.23 -7.24
CA TYR A 59 -0.40 -17.41 -6.81
C TYR A 59 0.01 -17.74 -5.37
N ARG A 60 1.30 -17.59 -5.09
CA ARG A 60 1.85 -17.53 -3.73
C ARG A 60 1.80 -16.09 -3.25
N VAL A 61 0.96 -15.80 -2.29
CA VAL A 61 0.69 -14.44 -1.80
C VAL A 61 1.43 -14.20 -0.50
N ILE A 62 2.16 -13.09 -0.42
CA ILE A 62 2.78 -12.56 0.81
C ILE A 62 2.19 -11.18 1.08
N ALA A 63 1.36 -11.05 2.12
CA ALA A 63 0.86 -9.78 2.60
C ALA A 63 1.74 -9.29 3.76
N LEU A 64 2.54 -8.27 3.51
CA LEU A 64 3.57 -7.78 4.42
C LEU A 64 3.02 -6.79 5.43
N ASP A 65 3.37 -6.95 6.71
CA ASP A 65 3.40 -5.81 7.64
C ASP A 65 4.68 -5.04 7.39
N GLN A 66 4.59 -3.90 6.72
CA GLN A 66 5.74 -3.09 6.38
C GLN A 66 6.50 -2.65 7.64
N ARG A 67 7.76 -2.31 7.50
CA ARG A 67 8.61 -1.78 8.57
C ARG A 67 7.85 -0.73 9.39
N GLY A 68 7.80 -0.89 10.70
CA GLY A 68 7.12 0.06 11.58
C GLY A 68 5.67 -0.24 11.89
N TYR A 69 5.03 -1.16 11.18
CA TYR A 69 3.62 -1.48 11.35
C TYR A 69 3.40 -2.77 12.14
N ASN A 70 2.24 -2.84 12.80
CA ASN A 70 1.73 -3.98 13.54
C ASN A 70 2.82 -4.65 14.39
N VAL A 71 3.16 -5.91 14.13
CA VAL A 71 4.19 -6.68 14.87
C VAL A 71 5.56 -6.70 14.20
N SER A 72 5.74 -6.08 13.05
CA SER A 72 7.06 -5.84 12.44
C SER A 72 7.92 -4.90 13.29
N ASP A 73 9.23 -5.01 13.19
CA ASP A 73 10.16 -4.17 13.94
C ASP A 73 9.99 -2.68 13.62
N LYS A 74 10.19 -1.84 14.62
CA LYS A 74 9.98 -0.40 14.61
C LYS A 74 11.23 0.36 15.02
N PRO A 75 12.26 0.42 14.15
CA PRO A 75 13.49 1.14 14.47
C PRO A 75 13.21 2.60 14.81
N LYS A 76 13.87 3.11 15.85
CA LYS A 76 13.69 4.50 16.29
C LYS A 76 14.35 5.49 15.34
N GLY A 77 13.64 6.56 15.02
CA GLY A 77 14.16 7.68 14.22
C GLY A 77 13.76 7.61 12.75
N VAL A 78 13.49 8.80 12.20
CA VAL A 78 12.94 9.01 10.84
C VAL A 78 13.82 8.42 9.74
N ARG A 79 15.15 8.39 9.94
CA ARG A 79 16.10 7.87 8.94
C ARG A 79 15.83 6.43 8.50
N HIS A 80 15.22 5.62 9.39
CA HIS A 80 14.93 4.21 9.13
C HIS A 80 13.68 3.99 8.27
N TYR A 81 12.95 5.06 7.94
CA TYR A 81 11.73 5.06 7.14
C TYR A 81 11.92 5.81 5.82
N ARG A 82 13.17 6.01 5.39
CA ARG A 82 13.48 6.55 4.07
C ARG A 82 13.04 5.57 2.99
N LEU A 83 12.66 6.14 1.87
CA LEU A 83 12.13 5.36 0.75
C LEU A 83 13.09 4.22 0.34
N GLU A 84 14.38 4.52 0.18
CA GLU A 84 15.39 3.53 -0.19
C GLU A 84 15.37 2.31 0.76
N THR A 85 15.26 2.57 2.07
CA THR A 85 15.19 1.49 3.08
C THR A 85 13.94 0.63 2.94
N LEU A 86 12.81 1.24 2.57
CA LEU A 86 11.56 0.51 2.33
C LEU A 86 11.63 -0.33 1.06
N LEU A 87 12.30 0.16 0.01
CA LEU A 87 12.54 -0.61 -1.22
C LEU A 87 13.44 -1.81 -0.96
N ASP A 88 14.50 -1.62 -0.15
CA ASP A 88 15.40 -2.72 0.24
C ASP A 88 14.65 -3.80 1.04
N ASP A 89 13.65 -3.43 1.85
CA ASP A 89 12.81 -4.40 2.55
C ASP A 89 12.00 -5.25 1.58
N VAL A 90 11.37 -4.63 0.58
CA VAL A 90 10.61 -5.38 -0.44
C VAL A 90 11.51 -6.33 -1.21
N LEU A 91 12.68 -5.87 -1.66
CA LEU A 91 13.65 -6.72 -2.34
C LEU A 91 14.11 -7.87 -1.43
N GLY A 92 14.38 -7.58 -0.15
CA GLY A 92 14.76 -8.56 0.85
C GLY A 92 13.68 -9.63 1.07
N ILE A 93 12.39 -9.26 1.06
CA ILE A 93 11.27 -10.22 1.17
C ILE A 93 11.16 -11.09 -0.07
N ILE A 94 11.33 -10.54 -1.29
CA ILE A 94 11.34 -11.33 -2.53
C ILE A 94 12.45 -12.37 -2.48
N HIS A 95 13.67 -11.98 -2.12
CA HIS A 95 14.80 -12.90 -2.00
C HIS A 95 14.61 -13.92 -0.86
N HIS A 96 14.03 -13.51 0.28
CA HIS A 96 13.69 -14.41 1.38
C HIS A 96 12.67 -15.48 0.96
N ALA A 97 11.74 -15.12 0.07
CA ALA A 97 10.77 -16.05 -0.51
C ALA A 97 11.40 -17.05 -1.50
N GLY A 98 12.70 -16.89 -1.84
CA GLY A 98 13.44 -17.72 -2.78
C GLY A 98 13.32 -17.26 -4.25
N GLU A 99 12.74 -16.08 -4.48
CA GLU A 99 12.46 -15.56 -5.81
C GLU A 99 13.42 -14.42 -6.20
N GLN A 100 13.53 -14.14 -7.50
CA GLN A 100 14.29 -13.00 -8.03
C GLN A 100 13.36 -11.84 -8.42
N SER A 101 12.10 -12.14 -8.67
CA SER A 101 11.07 -11.19 -9.08
C SER A 101 9.72 -11.58 -8.51
N ALA A 102 8.80 -10.63 -8.50
CA ALA A 102 7.42 -10.84 -8.04
C ALA A 102 6.45 -9.90 -8.77
N VAL A 103 5.18 -10.23 -8.72
CA VAL A 103 4.13 -9.23 -8.87
C VAL A 103 4.12 -8.37 -7.61
N VAL A 104 4.21 -7.05 -7.77
CA VAL A 104 4.17 -6.11 -6.65
C VAL A 104 2.86 -5.35 -6.67
N VAL A 105 2.15 -5.42 -5.56
CA VAL A 105 0.86 -4.75 -5.36
C VAL A 105 0.96 -3.78 -4.19
N GLY A 106 0.50 -2.55 -4.36
CA GLY A 106 0.55 -1.58 -3.27
C GLY A 106 -0.65 -0.65 -3.22
N HIS A 107 -1.09 -0.34 -2.00
CA HIS A 107 -2.13 0.64 -1.71
C HIS A 107 -1.54 1.80 -0.90
N ASP A 108 -1.93 3.06 -1.15
CA ASP A 108 -1.50 4.26 -0.42
C ASP A 108 0.03 4.32 -0.26
N TRP A 109 0.61 4.30 0.96
CA TRP A 109 2.05 4.23 1.18
C TRP A 109 2.68 2.98 0.55
N GLY A 110 2.00 1.84 0.60
CA GLY A 110 2.44 0.63 -0.09
C GLY A 110 2.49 0.83 -1.61
N GLY A 111 1.56 1.61 -2.17
CA GLY A 111 1.57 2.00 -3.57
C GLY A 111 2.71 2.98 -3.89
N ALA A 112 3.00 3.94 -2.99
CA ALA A 112 4.17 4.82 -3.15
C ALA A 112 5.49 4.01 -3.14
N VAL A 113 5.60 3.00 -2.27
CA VAL A 113 6.73 2.07 -2.26
C VAL A 113 6.76 1.27 -3.56
N ALA A 114 5.64 0.71 -4.01
CA ALA A 114 5.54 -0.12 -5.22
C ALA A 114 5.95 0.64 -6.49
N TRP A 115 5.48 1.89 -6.67
CA TRP A 115 5.91 2.77 -7.77
C TRP A 115 7.42 2.96 -7.81
N ASN A 116 8.00 3.34 -6.66
CA ASN A 116 9.43 3.59 -6.55
C ASN A 116 10.25 2.30 -6.67
N PHE A 117 9.72 1.17 -6.19
CA PHE A 117 10.35 -0.13 -6.35
C PHE A 117 10.45 -0.53 -7.82
N ALA A 118 9.38 -0.37 -8.59
CA ALA A 118 9.38 -0.67 -10.02
C ALA A 118 10.35 0.22 -10.82
N MET A 119 10.56 1.47 -10.41
CA MET A 119 11.55 2.37 -11.02
C MET A 119 12.99 1.99 -10.69
N ARG A 120 13.25 1.52 -9.47
CA ARG A 120 14.62 1.27 -8.98
C ARG A 120 15.09 -0.17 -9.18
N HIS A 121 14.16 -1.12 -9.15
CA HIS A 121 14.40 -2.55 -9.28
C HIS A 121 13.51 -3.18 -10.36
N PRO A 122 13.50 -2.65 -11.62
CA PRO A 122 12.60 -3.12 -12.67
C PRO A 122 12.77 -4.62 -12.98
N GLN A 123 13.96 -5.17 -12.76
CA GLN A 123 14.25 -6.60 -12.95
C GLN A 123 13.59 -7.49 -11.89
N ALA A 124 13.20 -6.92 -10.73
CA ALA A 124 12.55 -7.64 -9.64
C ALA A 124 11.02 -7.50 -9.67
N VAL A 125 10.45 -6.84 -10.72
CA VAL A 125 9.01 -6.65 -10.88
C VAL A 125 8.53 -7.29 -12.17
N GLU A 126 7.65 -8.28 -12.05
CA GLU A 126 7.01 -8.92 -13.22
C GLU A 126 5.83 -8.10 -13.72
N LYS A 127 4.97 -7.71 -12.79
CA LYS A 127 3.83 -6.81 -13.02
C LYS A 127 3.67 -5.91 -11.80
N LEU A 128 3.13 -4.72 -12.03
CA LEU A 128 2.85 -3.75 -10.98
C LEU A 128 1.35 -3.50 -10.89
N ILE A 129 0.80 -3.55 -9.67
CA ILE A 129 -0.59 -3.17 -9.40
C ILE A 129 -0.59 -2.12 -8.31
N VAL A 130 -1.20 -0.97 -8.56
CA VAL A 130 -1.27 0.12 -7.59
C VAL A 130 -2.73 0.52 -7.38
N LEU A 131 -3.09 0.72 -6.11
CA LEU A 131 -4.42 1.12 -5.71
C LEU A 131 -4.33 2.45 -4.96
N ASN A 132 -5.09 3.45 -5.38
CA ASN A 132 -5.18 4.78 -4.75
C ASN A 132 -3.84 5.31 -4.23
N ALA A 133 -2.82 5.29 -5.08
CA ALA A 133 -1.52 5.88 -4.81
C ALA A 133 -0.96 6.54 -6.08
N PRO A 134 -0.57 7.82 -6.01
CA PRO A 134 -0.13 8.56 -7.18
C PRO A 134 1.26 8.13 -7.63
N HIS A 135 1.47 8.15 -8.93
CA HIS A 135 2.83 8.11 -9.48
C HIS A 135 3.64 9.31 -8.96
N PRO A 136 4.91 9.14 -8.56
CA PRO A 136 5.69 10.20 -7.93
C PRO A 136 5.77 11.50 -8.73
N GLN A 137 5.86 11.43 -10.06
CA GLN A 137 5.88 12.62 -10.91
C GLN A 137 4.56 13.41 -10.80
N ARG A 138 3.41 12.72 -10.90
CA ARG A 138 2.11 13.38 -10.79
C ARG A 138 1.87 13.94 -9.39
N PHE A 139 2.35 13.25 -8.37
CA PHE A 139 2.28 13.77 -7.01
C PHE A 139 3.08 15.08 -6.85
N LEU A 140 4.29 15.16 -7.38
CA LEU A 140 5.10 16.38 -7.35
C LEU A 140 4.45 17.56 -8.07
N GLU A 141 3.73 17.31 -9.15
CA GLU A 141 3.02 18.33 -9.92
C GLU A 141 1.76 18.80 -9.21
N GLU A 142 0.94 17.87 -8.73
CA GLU A 142 -0.37 18.17 -8.15
C GLU A 142 -0.29 18.66 -6.69
N ILE A 143 0.72 18.26 -5.91
CA ILE A 143 0.83 18.65 -4.48
C ILE A 143 0.94 20.16 -4.28
N THR A 144 1.33 20.91 -5.31
CA THR A 144 1.40 22.37 -5.28
C THR A 144 0.07 23.04 -5.62
N THR A 145 -0.91 22.29 -6.11
CA THR A 145 -2.24 22.82 -6.42
C THR A 145 -3.05 23.03 -5.14
N PHE A 146 -3.88 24.08 -5.11
CA PHE A 146 -4.73 24.35 -3.93
C PHE A 146 -5.65 23.18 -3.60
N SER A 147 -6.18 22.50 -4.62
CA SER A 147 -7.05 21.32 -4.46
C SER A 147 -6.35 20.20 -3.71
N GLN A 148 -5.13 19.80 -4.15
CA GLN A 148 -4.39 18.70 -3.53
C GLN A 148 -3.80 19.11 -2.18
N LEU A 149 -3.30 20.35 -2.04
CA LEU A 149 -2.79 20.87 -0.77
C LEU A 149 -3.85 20.77 0.33
N ARG A 150 -5.09 21.14 0.02
CA ARG A 150 -6.21 21.04 0.97
C ARG A 150 -6.51 19.59 1.36
N LYS A 151 -6.38 18.64 0.43
CA LYS A 151 -6.55 17.22 0.71
C LYS A 151 -5.39 16.63 1.53
N SER A 152 -4.17 17.14 1.32
CA SER A 152 -2.94 16.65 1.95
C SER A 152 -2.52 17.42 3.21
N TRP A 153 -3.38 18.25 3.81
CA TRP A 153 -3.06 19.10 4.97
C TRP A 153 -2.48 18.31 6.15
N TYR A 154 -2.95 17.09 6.37
CA TYR A 154 -2.51 16.22 7.46
C TYR A 154 -1.02 15.83 7.35
N MET A 155 -0.45 15.80 6.14
CA MET A 155 0.97 15.53 5.94
C MET A 155 1.85 16.61 6.58
N PHE A 156 1.38 17.86 6.60
CA PHE A 156 2.07 18.98 7.29
C PHE A 156 1.89 18.87 8.80
N LEU A 157 0.70 18.49 9.29
CA LEU A 157 0.47 18.23 10.71
C LEU A 157 1.43 17.13 11.22
N PHE A 158 1.67 16.09 10.43
CA PHE A 158 2.55 14.98 10.79
C PHE A 158 4.03 15.37 10.91
N GLN A 159 4.43 16.55 10.43
CA GLN A 159 5.79 17.06 10.64
C GLN A 159 6.02 17.55 12.08
N LEU A 160 4.96 17.88 12.81
CA LEU A 160 5.08 18.32 14.20
C LEU A 160 5.53 17.17 15.10
N PRO A 161 6.43 17.41 16.07
CA PRO A 161 6.85 16.38 17.01
C PRO A 161 5.70 16.06 17.97
N TRP A 162 5.51 14.78 18.32
CA TRP A 162 4.60 14.22 19.31
C TRP A 162 3.11 14.63 19.21
N LEU A 163 2.79 15.78 18.65
CA LEU A 163 1.42 16.29 18.58
C LEU A 163 0.50 15.39 17.72
N PRO A 164 0.84 14.95 16.51
CA PRO A 164 -0.01 14.07 15.73
C PRO A 164 -0.24 12.72 16.41
N GLU A 165 0.80 12.16 17.04
CA GLU A 165 0.67 10.92 17.80
C GLU A 165 -0.30 11.07 18.97
N MET A 166 -0.25 12.20 19.68
CA MET A 166 -1.15 12.51 20.79
C MET A 166 -2.61 12.64 20.30
N LEU A 167 -2.82 13.40 19.22
CA LEU A 167 -4.15 13.61 18.65
C LEU A 167 -4.78 12.32 18.15
N ILE A 168 -4.01 11.47 17.42
CA ILE A 168 -4.53 10.21 16.88
C ILE A 168 -4.83 9.21 18.00
N ARG A 169 -4.02 9.16 19.06
CA ARG A 169 -4.26 8.28 20.23
C ARG A 169 -5.43 8.73 21.12
N SER A 170 -5.82 10.00 21.01
CA SER A 170 -6.87 10.57 21.88
C SER A 170 -8.17 9.78 21.76
N GLY A 171 -8.83 9.55 22.90
CA GLY A 171 -10.12 8.85 22.98
C GLY A 171 -10.04 7.42 22.43
N ASP A 172 -8.95 6.72 22.69
CA ASP A 172 -8.73 5.35 22.18
C ASP A 172 -8.84 5.29 20.65
N PHE A 173 -8.10 6.16 19.97
CA PHE A 173 -8.10 6.27 18.49
C PHE A 173 -9.47 6.64 17.89
N ALA A 174 -10.30 7.41 18.62
CA ALA A 174 -11.62 7.79 18.15
C ALA A 174 -11.61 8.53 16.80
N GLY A 175 -10.56 9.34 16.53
CA GLY A 175 -10.37 10.00 15.24
C GLY A 175 -10.17 9.01 14.10
N LEU A 176 -9.36 7.98 14.31
CA LEU A 176 -9.13 6.90 13.34
C LEU A 176 -10.43 6.11 13.09
N GLU A 177 -11.12 5.72 14.17
CA GLU A 177 -12.39 5.01 14.04
C GLU A 177 -13.41 5.82 13.25
N ARG A 178 -13.54 7.12 13.55
CA ARG A 178 -14.43 8.02 12.80
C ARG A 178 -14.06 8.08 11.31
N THR A 179 -12.79 8.18 10.99
CA THR A 179 -12.29 8.17 9.61
C THR A 179 -12.71 6.90 8.88
N LEU A 180 -12.43 5.72 9.44
CA LEU A 180 -12.77 4.44 8.83
C LEU A 180 -14.29 4.24 8.66
N ARG A 181 -15.13 4.88 9.50
CA ARG A 181 -16.59 4.81 9.37
C ARG A 181 -17.19 5.76 8.35
N ILE A 182 -16.54 6.93 8.13
CA ILE A 182 -17.14 8.04 7.36
C ILE A 182 -16.55 8.18 5.95
N ASP A 183 -15.28 7.81 5.78
CA ASP A 183 -14.59 8.01 4.50
C ASP A 183 -15.06 7.06 3.39
N PRO A 184 -15.35 5.78 3.65
CA PRO A 184 -15.91 4.90 2.63
C PRO A 184 -17.23 5.43 2.09
N VAL A 185 -17.44 5.25 0.78
CA VAL A 185 -18.72 5.56 0.12
C VAL A 185 -19.79 4.56 0.59
N HIS A 186 -19.40 3.31 0.76
CA HIS A 186 -20.29 2.24 1.20
C HIS A 186 -20.33 2.14 2.73
N PRO A 187 -21.46 2.46 3.39
CA PRO A 187 -21.58 2.31 4.84
C PRO A 187 -21.34 0.86 5.28
N GLY A 188 -20.62 0.69 6.36
CA GLY A 188 -20.34 -0.64 6.91
C GLY A 188 -19.12 -1.35 6.31
N THR A 189 -18.40 -0.75 5.39
CA THR A 189 -17.12 -1.25 4.84
C THR A 189 -16.15 -1.69 5.95
N PHE A 190 -16.06 -0.90 7.01
CA PHE A 190 -15.33 -1.25 8.22
C PHE A 190 -16.31 -1.51 9.36
N ASP A 191 -16.55 -2.77 9.67
CA ASP A 191 -17.32 -3.16 10.84
C ASP A 191 -16.54 -2.97 12.15
N ALA A 192 -17.20 -3.17 13.29
CA ALA A 192 -16.58 -2.96 14.60
C ALA A 192 -15.37 -3.90 14.84
N VAL A 193 -15.42 -5.12 14.31
CA VAL A 193 -14.35 -6.12 14.47
C VAL A 193 -13.13 -5.67 13.65
N THR A 194 -13.34 -5.29 12.41
CA THR A 194 -12.28 -4.75 11.54
C THR A 194 -11.62 -3.52 12.16
N ILE A 195 -12.42 -2.56 12.65
CA ILE A 195 -11.90 -1.35 13.30
C ILE A 195 -11.06 -1.71 14.54
N ALA A 196 -11.51 -2.68 15.34
CA ALA A 196 -10.74 -3.14 16.50
C ALA A 196 -9.38 -3.72 16.08
N HIS A 197 -9.30 -4.48 15.00
CA HIS A 197 -8.03 -4.99 14.47
C HIS A 197 -7.10 -3.85 14.02
N TYR A 198 -7.60 -2.84 13.32
CA TYR A 198 -6.81 -1.67 12.91
C TYR A 198 -6.28 -0.88 14.11
N LYS A 199 -7.15 -0.65 15.13
CA LYS A 199 -6.76 -0.01 16.39
C LYS A 199 -5.67 -0.81 17.10
N GLN A 200 -5.83 -2.13 17.22
CA GLN A 200 -4.84 -3.01 17.84
C GLN A 200 -3.48 -2.97 17.13
N ALA A 201 -3.47 -2.98 15.80
CA ALA A 201 -2.25 -2.94 15.01
C ALA A 201 -1.50 -1.62 15.18
N ILE A 202 -2.20 -0.47 15.10
CA ILE A 202 -1.57 0.85 15.23
C ILE A 202 -1.22 1.20 16.68
N ALA A 203 -1.88 0.57 17.67
CA ALA A 203 -1.59 0.74 19.10
C ALA A 203 -0.34 0.00 19.56
N GLN A 204 0.22 -0.92 18.74
CA GLN A 204 1.47 -1.61 19.07
C GLN A 204 2.56 -0.60 19.47
N PRO A 205 3.40 -0.92 20.47
CA PRO A 205 4.43 0.01 20.95
C PRO A 205 5.30 0.55 19.80
N GLY A 206 5.24 1.86 19.57
CA GLY A 206 6.00 2.54 18.52
C GLY A 206 5.38 2.54 17.12
N ALA A 207 4.30 1.78 16.85
CA ALA A 207 3.73 1.64 15.52
C ALA A 207 3.22 2.98 14.95
N LEU A 208 2.44 3.74 15.72
CA LEU A 208 1.93 5.03 15.26
C LEU A 208 3.07 6.01 14.89
N SER A 209 4.08 6.14 15.74
CA SER A 209 5.21 7.03 15.45
C SER A 209 6.04 6.53 14.26
N ALA A 210 6.18 5.22 14.09
CA ALA A 210 6.83 4.62 12.94
C ALA A 210 6.06 4.90 11.64
N ALA A 211 4.75 4.70 11.65
CA ALA A 211 3.88 5.01 10.51
C ALA A 211 3.91 6.51 10.12
N ILE A 212 3.88 7.42 11.10
CA ILE A 212 4.03 8.87 10.87
C ILE A 212 5.43 9.19 10.32
N ASN A 213 6.47 8.43 10.69
CA ASN A 213 7.82 8.67 10.18
C ASN A 213 7.99 8.43 8.68
N TYR A 214 7.09 7.71 8.00
CA TYR A 214 7.04 7.65 6.53
C TYR A 214 6.83 9.06 5.94
N TYR A 215 5.85 9.80 6.47
CA TYR A 215 5.57 11.17 6.07
C TYR A 215 6.72 12.12 6.45
N ARG A 216 7.30 11.95 7.64
CA ARG A 216 8.45 12.77 8.07
C ARG A 216 9.68 12.51 7.22
N ALA A 217 9.89 11.28 6.77
CA ALA A 217 10.98 10.92 5.88
C ALA A 217 10.80 11.52 4.48
N LEU A 218 9.57 11.50 3.95
CA LEU A 218 9.24 12.10 2.67
C LEU A 218 9.60 13.60 2.62
N PHE A 219 9.27 14.36 3.66
CA PHE A 219 9.58 15.79 3.75
C PHE A 219 11.08 16.10 3.95
N ARG A 220 11.90 15.07 4.18
CA ARG A 220 13.37 15.17 4.29
C ARG A 220 14.09 14.73 3.02
N LEU A 221 13.37 14.32 2.01
CA LEU A 221 13.94 14.06 0.70
C LEU A 221 14.46 15.36 0.08
N ASN A 222 15.60 15.27 -0.60
CA ASN A 222 16.04 16.36 -1.46
C ASN A 222 15.16 16.34 -2.74
N PRO A 223 14.38 17.40 -3.01
CA PRO A 223 13.43 17.40 -4.13
C PRO A 223 14.10 17.23 -5.49
N VAL A 224 15.30 17.79 -5.66
CA VAL A 224 16.06 17.71 -6.93
C VAL A 224 16.52 16.27 -7.19
N THR A 225 17.11 15.64 -6.16
CA THR A 225 17.57 14.25 -6.27
C THR A 225 16.39 13.31 -6.47
N PHE A 226 15.29 13.50 -5.73
CA PHE A 226 14.09 12.70 -5.86
C PHE A 226 13.49 12.84 -7.27
N LYS A 227 13.32 14.06 -7.79
CA LYS A 227 12.82 14.27 -9.16
C LYS A 227 13.70 13.58 -10.21
N ARG A 228 15.03 13.62 -10.06
CA ARG A 228 15.96 12.94 -10.96
C ARG A 228 15.90 11.41 -10.86
N SER A 229 15.41 10.87 -9.77
CA SER A 229 15.28 9.43 -9.58
C SER A 229 13.99 8.85 -10.19
N ILE A 230 13.08 9.70 -10.64
CA ILE A 230 11.87 9.28 -11.33
C ILE A 230 12.24 8.84 -12.75
N THR A 231 12.05 7.56 -13.02
CA THR A 231 12.34 6.93 -14.31
C THR A 231 11.08 6.29 -14.88
N ARG A 232 11.14 5.94 -16.13
CA ARG A 232 10.06 5.24 -16.83
C ARG A 232 9.91 3.82 -16.29
N ILE A 233 8.66 3.34 -16.21
CA ILE A 233 8.28 1.99 -15.80
C ILE A 233 7.77 1.25 -17.04
N ASP A 234 8.53 0.25 -17.49
CA ASP A 234 8.22 -0.52 -18.72
C ASP A 234 7.49 -1.84 -18.44
N VAL A 235 7.34 -2.22 -17.15
CA VAL A 235 6.57 -3.41 -16.78
C VAL A 235 5.08 -3.18 -16.95
N PRO A 236 4.28 -4.21 -17.29
CA PRO A 236 2.83 -4.10 -17.31
C PRO A 236 2.31 -3.59 -15.97
N THR A 237 1.48 -2.56 -16.00
CA THR A 237 1.02 -1.86 -14.79
C THR A 237 -0.48 -1.67 -14.81
N LEU A 238 -1.14 -2.03 -13.71
CA LEU A 238 -2.54 -1.74 -13.43
C LEU A 238 -2.65 -0.68 -12.34
N LEU A 239 -3.34 0.42 -12.62
CA LEU A 239 -3.71 1.41 -11.61
C LEU A 239 -5.22 1.35 -11.38
N ILE A 240 -5.63 1.00 -10.16
CA ILE A 240 -7.04 1.01 -9.73
C ILE A 240 -7.25 2.24 -8.85
N TRP A 241 -8.33 2.98 -9.10
CA TRP A 241 -8.56 4.24 -8.41
C TRP A 241 -10.03 4.44 -8.04
N GLY A 242 -10.32 4.53 -6.74
CA GLY A 242 -11.62 4.98 -6.25
C GLY A 242 -11.73 6.51 -6.42
N GLU A 243 -12.71 6.97 -7.20
CA GLU A 243 -12.79 8.38 -7.60
C GLU A 243 -13.19 9.32 -6.45
N GLN A 244 -13.85 8.78 -5.42
CA GLN A 244 -14.30 9.54 -4.26
C GLN A 244 -13.24 9.65 -3.15
N ASP A 245 -11.97 9.44 -3.49
CA ASP A 245 -10.85 9.59 -2.57
C ASP A 245 -10.78 11.00 -1.99
N ARG A 246 -10.84 11.09 -0.66
CA ARG A 246 -10.80 12.35 0.08
C ARG A 246 -9.39 12.91 0.24
N TYR A 247 -8.36 12.09 0.06
CA TYR A 247 -6.94 12.42 0.29
C TYR A 247 -6.20 12.71 -1.01
N LEU A 248 -6.56 11.99 -2.07
CA LEU A 248 -5.87 12.00 -3.34
C LEU A 248 -6.86 12.34 -4.47
N GLY A 249 -6.57 13.40 -5.22
CA GLY A 249 -7.44 13.87 -6.28
C GLY A 249 -7.35 13.01 -7.53
N ILE A 250 -8.46 12.90 -8.29
CA ILE A 250 -8.55 12.12 -9.52
C ILE A 250 -7.53 12.54 -10.60
N ARG A 251 -7.12 13.83 -10.61
CA ARG A 251 -6.10 14.34 -11.53
C ARG A 251 -4.74 13.66 -11.40
N LEU A 252 -4.48 13.02 -10.26
CA LEU A 252 -3.28 12.22 -10.02
C LEU A 252 -3.19 10.97 -10.91
N THR A 253 -4.29 10.59 -11.57
CA THR A 253 -4.36 9.47 -12.51
C THR A 253 -4.19 9.87 -13.98
N GLU A 254 -4.05 11.17 -14.26
CA GLU A 254 -3.96 11.71 -15.61
C GLU A 254 -2.50 11.78 -16.09
N GLU A 255 -2.30 11.83 -17.41
CA GLU A 255 -0.99 12.06 -18.06
C GLU A 255 0.14 11.09 -17.63
N LEU A 256 -0.20 9.84 -17.34
CA LEU A 256 0.77 8.83 -16.86
C LEU A 256 1.51 8.11 -17.99
N LYS A 257 0.97 8.10 -19.23
CA LYS A 257 1.56 7.35 -20.34
C LYS A 257 3.04 7.63 -20.64
N PRO A 258 3.55 8.86 -20.53
CA PRO A 258 4.99 9.11 -20.73
C PRO A 258 5.88 8.36 -19.72
N TRP A 259 5.37 8.11 -18.53
CA TRP A 259 6.08 7.45 -17.44
C TRP A 259 5.80 5.96 -17.34
N VAL A 260 4.59 5.54 -17.74
CA VAL A 260 4.10 4.17 -17.65
C VAL A 260 3.39 3.80 -18.95
N PRO A 261 4.12 3.50 -20.03
CA PRO A 261 3.51 3.27 -21.36
C PRO A 261 2.58 2.07 -21.40
N LYS A 262 2.83 1.04 -20.58
CA LYS A 262 2.00 -0.17 -20.45
C LYS A 262 1.03 -0.05 -19.27
N LEU A 263 0.36 1.09 -19.15
CA LEU A 263 -0.62 1.35 -18.09
C LEU A 263 -2.03 0.96 -18.53
N GLN A 264 -2.65 0.11 -17.74
CA GLN A 264 -4.09 -0.07 -17.65
C GLN A 264 -4.60 0.76 -16.47
N LEU A 265 -5.52 1.68 -16.71
CA LEU A 265 -6.14 2.53 -15.69
C LEU A 265 -7.60 2.15 -15.54
N GLU A 266 -7.98 1.76 -14.31
CA GLU A 266 -9.35 1.42 -13.93
C GLU A 266 -9.82 2.38 -12.84
N ARG A 267 -10.83 3.17 -13.16
CA ARG A 267 -11.45 4.10 -12.21
C ARG A 267 -12.78 3.53 -11.74
N ILE A 268 -13.01 3.60 -10.43
CA ILE A 268 -14.23 3.11 -9.79
C ILE A 268 -14.99 4.31 -9.22
N PRO A 269 -16.06 4.77 -9.87
CA PRO A 269 -16.75 6.02 -9.52
C PRO A 269 -17.38 6.02 -8.13
N ASP A 270 -17.79 4.86 -7.63
CA ASP A 270 -18.49 4.65 -6.37
C ASP A 270 -17.61 4.04 -5.26
N ALA A 271 -16.31 4.26 -5.34
CA ALA A 271 -15.37 3.83 -4.30
C ALA A 271 -14.49 5.00 -3.82
N SER A 272 -14.05 4.90 -2.57
CA SER A 272 -13.20 5.87 -1.89
C SER A 272 -11.72 5.49 -1.95
N HIS A 273 -10.94 6.03 -1.01
CA HIS A 273 -9.52 5.69 -0.81
C HIS A 273 -9.29 4.20 -0.53
N TRP A 274 -10.21 3.55 0.19
CA TRP A 274 -10.09 2.18 0.70
C TRP A 274 -10.61 1.13 -0.30
N VAL A 275 -10.34 1.34 -1.58
CA VAL A 275 -10.96 0.63 -2.70
C VAL A 275 -10.89 -0.90 -2.59
N GLN A 276 -9.78 -1.46 -2.07
CA GLN A 276 -9.57 -2.91 -1.91
C GLN A 276 -10.45 -3.54 -0.84
N VAL A 277 -10.95 -2.72 0.10
CA VAL A 277 -11.82 -3.15 1.19
C VAL A 277 -13.27 -2.82 0.90
N GLU A 278 -13.51 -1.73 0.19
CA GLU A 278 -14.82 -1.17 -0.08
C GLU A 278 -15.58 -1.89 -1.20
N VAL A 279 -14.86 -2.23 -2.27
CA VAL A 279 -15.40 -2.96 -3.44
C VAL A 279 -14.52 -4.15 -3.80
N PRO A 280 -14.32 -5.09 -2.85
CA PRO A 280 -13.33 -6.16 -2.97
C PRO A 280 -13.55 -7.06 -4.19
N ASP A 281 -14.78 -7.38 -4.54
CA ASP A 281 -15.10 -8.27 -5.65
C ASP A 281 -14.68 -7.66 -7.00
N GLN A 282 -14.92 -6.35 -7.18
CA GLN A 282 -14.52 -5.64 -8.38
C GLN A 282 -12.99 -5.52 -8.47
N VAL A 283 -12.33 -5.16 -7.38
CA VAL A 283 -10.87 -5.08 -7.30
C VAL A 283 -10.23 -6.45 -7.57
N ASN A 284 -10.76 -7.51 -6.97
CA ASN A 284 -10.28 -8.88 -7.18
C ASN A 284 -10.41 -9.31 -8.64
N ALA A 285 -11.55 -9.02 -9.28
CA ALA A 285 -11.76 -9.34 -10.69
C ALA A 285 -10.76 -8.60 -11.59
N LEU A 286 -10.53 -7.30 -11.36
CA LEU A 286 -9.54 -6.50 -12.10
C LEU A 286 -8.12 -7.05 -11.92
N MET A 287 -7.72 -7.36 -10.68
CA MET A 287 -6.40 -7.91 -10.39
C MET A 287 -6.19 -9.27 -11.06
N VAL A 288 -7.12 -10.20 -10.90
CA VAL A 288 -7.00 -11.56 -11.48
C VAL A 288 -6.99 -11.51 -13.01
N ASN A 289 -7.84 -10.69 -13.63
CA ASN A 289 -7.87 -10.52 -15.08
C ASN A 289 -6.54 -9.96 -15.59
N PHE A 290 -6.01 -8.91 -14.96
CA PHE A 290 -4.73 -8.33 -15.32
C PHE A 290 -3.57 -9.31 -15.15
N LEU A 291 -3.58 -10.13 -14.11
CA LEU A 291 -2.53 -11.12 -13.86
C LEU A 291 -2.53 -12.26 -14.90
N ARG A 292 -3.70 -12.63 -15.43
CA ARG A 292 -3.85 -13.67 -16.46
C ARG A 292 -3.47 -13.21 -17.87
N THR A 293 -3.46 -11.91 -18.15
CA THR A 293 -3.04 -11.42 -19.48
C THR A 293 -1.56 -11.72 -19.69
N THR A 294 -1.24 -12.61 -20.62
CA THR A 294 0.11 -12.87 -21.11
C THR A 294 0.51 -11.73 -22.02
N GLY A 295 1.40 -10.89 -21.58
CA GLY A 295 2.14 -9.83 -22.20
C GLY A 295 1.93 -9.48 -23.68
N GLU A 296 0.90 -8.71 -24.00
CA GLU A 296 0.85 -7.70 -25.06
C GLU A 296 -0.22 -6.68 -24.66
N ILE A 297 0.21 -5.60 -23.99
CA ILE A 297 -0.59 -4.38 -23.85
C ILE A 297 0.16 -3.26 -24.59
#